data_32d943456b9e29af4bab85a189aa0ead
#
_entry.id   32d943456b9e29af4bab85a189aa0ead
#
_cell.length_a   1.000
_cell.length_b   1.000
_cell.length_c   1.000
_cell.angle_alpha   90.00
_cell.angle_beta   90.00
_cell.angle_gamma   90.00
#
_symmetry.space_group_name_H-M   'P 1'
#
loop_
_entity.id
_entity.type
_entity.pdbx_description
1 polymer ?
#
loop_
_entity_poly.entity_id
_entity_poly.type
_entity_poly.pdbx_seq_one_letter_code
_entity_poly.pdbx_strand_id
1 'polypeptide(L)'
;NAQINEENNIFEFVEYVQFMQCSGGTEARDLFKDPLDKTVLDDYDFTVLIENCRGIVNIGAKPMLKLGSVPLKYSKKAVTDHGFGMNPYPPDDYNVYYDYIYALADALVKEFGKEEVLSWRFGVMTEYENADWFITEGEDPDKTAEAYCKLYDYTVEALIDAIGKDVFVGAHSMTVTEGLWDEEIFIKHCAEGKNYKTGKTGSPIKYLSAS
;
A
#
# COMPACT_ATOMS: atom_id res chain seq x y z
N ASN A 1 -14.32 7.84 -19.97
CA ASN A 1 -13.55 7.23 -21.07
C ASN A 1 -13.15 8.33 -22.04
N ALA A 2 -11.98 8.95 -21.83
CA ALA A 2 -11.38 9.79 -22.85
C ALA A 2 -10.99 8.86 -24.01
N GLN A 3 -11.56 9.06 -25.19
CA GLN A 3 -11.07 8.43 -26.39
C GLN A 3 -9.71 9.04 -26.72
N ILE A 4 -8.67 8.25 -26.52
CA ILE A 4 -7.31 8.60 -26.88
C ILE A 4 -7.16 8.22 -28.34
N ASN A 5 -6.87 9.20 -29.18
CA ASN A 5 -6.51 9.00 -30.57
C ASN A 5 -5.06 9.40 -30.78
N GLU A 6 -4.49 9.08 -31.93
CA GLU A 6 -3.09 9.39 -32.28
C GLU A 6 -2.76 10.89 -32.19
N GLU A 7 -3.75 11.78 -32.32
CA GLU A 7 -3.57 13.24 -32.27
C GLU A 7 -3.52 13.77 -30.82
N ASN A 8 -4.09 13.01 -29.84
CA ASN A 8 -4.21 13.41 -28.44
C ASN A 8 -3.55 12.40 -27.49
N ASN A 9 -2.49 11.74 -27.91
CA ASN A 9 -1.81 10.75 -27.10
C ASN A 9 -1.02 11.41 -25.95
N ILE A 10 -1.73 11.82 -24.90
CA ILE A 10 -1.13 12.38 -23.69
C ILE A 10 -0.26 11.36 -22.95
N PHE A 11 -0.43 10.07 -23.21
CA PHE A 11 0.33 9.01 -22.55
C PHE A 11 1.78 8.92 -23.02
N GLU A 12 2.16 9.51 -24.13
CA GLU A 12 3.55 9.64 -24.55
C GLU A 12 4.43 10.35 -23.50
N PHE A 13 3.81 11.21 -22.67
CA PHE A 13 4.49 11.98 -21.60
C PHE A 13 4.25 11.40 -20.20
N VAL A 14 3.48 10.33 -20.07
CA VAL A 14 3.15 9.72 -18.76
C VAL A 14 4.06 8.53 -18.52
N GLU A 15 4.97 8.67 -17.56
CA GLU A 15 5.85 7.57 -17.16
C GLU A 15 5.18 6.65 -16.14
N TYR A 16 4.48 7.23 -15.15
CA TYR A 16 3.80 6.47 -14.09
C TYR A 16 2.33 6.84 -13.99
N VAL A 17 1.50 5.83 -13.74
CA VAL A 17 0.08 6.02 -13.38
C VAL A 17 -0.13 5.53 -11.97
N GLN A 18 -0.56 6.44 -11.09
CA GLN A 18 -0.86 6.12 -9.71
C GLN A 18 -2.19 5.37 -9.62
N PHE A 19 -2.15 4.20 -8.99
CA PHE A 19 -3.32 3.41 -8.65
C PHE A 19 -3.54 3.47 -7.13
N MET A 20 -4.52 4.28 -6.75
CA MET A 20 -4.86 4.54 -5.35
C MET A 20 -5.61 3.38 -4.72
N GLN A 21 -5.30 3.09 -3.45
CA GLN A 21 -6.04 2.13 -2.61
C GLN A 21 -6.27 0.79 -3.33
N CYS A 22 -5.21 0.27 -3.92
CA CYS A 22 -5.27 -0.92 -4.75
C CYS A 22 -5.25 -2.24 -3.97
N SER A 23 -5.14 -2.18 -2.64
CA SER A 23 -5.01 -3.36 -1.79
C SER A 23 -6.09 -3.50 -0.71
N GLY A 24 -7.19 -2.72 -0.78
CA GLY A 24 -8.32 -2.93 0.11
C GLY A 24 -8.83 -1.69 0.84
N GLY A 25 -9.58 -1.94 1.91
CA GLY A 25 -10.17 -0.96 2.81
C GLY A 25 -11.67 -0.75 2.65
N THR A 26 -12.29 -1.32 1.63
CA THR A 26 -13.76 -1.41 1.47
C THR A 26 -14.11 -2.71 0.77
N GLU A 27 -15.34 -3.17 0.92
CA GLU A 27 -15.83 -4.37 0.23
C GLU A 27 -15.51 -4.35 -1.28
N ALA A 28 -15.72 -3.21 -1.94
CA ALA A 28 -15.51 -3.06 -3.38
C ALA A 28 -14.02 -3.04 -3.81
N ARG A 29 -13.09 -2.92 -2.88
CA ARG A 29 -11.64 -2.84 -3.14
C ARG A 29 -10.84 -3.94 -2.46
N ASP A 30 -11.47 -4.70 -1.58
CA ASP A 30 -10.86 -5.85 -0.94
C ASP A 30 -10.70 -6.98 -1.95
N LEU A 31 -9.49 -7.50 -2.09
CA LEU A 31 -9.11 -8.44 -3.16
C LEU A 31 -9.31 -9.90 -2.71
N PHE A 32 -10.55 -10.25 -2.42
CA PHE A 32 -10.97 -11.58 -1.97
C PHE A 32 -12.21 -12.05 -2.73
N LYS A 33 -12.43 -13.35 -2.77
CA LYS A 33 -13.65 -13.94 -3.33
C LYS A 33 -14.89 -13.57 -2.50
N ASP A 34 -14.74 -13.55 -1.18
CA ASP A 34 -15.73 -13.02 -0.23
C ASP A 34 -15.07 -12.08 0.77
N PRO A 35 -15.06 -10.75 0.50
CA PRO A 35 -14.44 -9.77 1.38
C PRO A 35 -15.02 -9.69 2.79
N LEU A 36 -16.27 -10.15 2.99
CA LEU A 36 -16.98 -10.07 4.27
C LEU A 36 -16.83 -11.33 5.13
N ASP A 37 -16.42 -12.45 4.54
CA ASP A 37 -16.18 -13.68 5.30
C ASP A 37 -14.83 -13.58 6.05
N LYS A 38 -14.91 -13.25 7.34
CA LYS A 38 -13.74 -13.15 8.24
C LYS A 38 -13.23 -14.52 8.74
N THR A 39 -13.87 -15.62 8.34
CA THR A 39 -13.44 -16.98 8.71
C THR A 39 -12.40 -17.53 7.75
N VAL A 40 -12.36 -17.02 6.50
CA VAL A 40 -11.38 -17.37 5.47
C VAL A 40 -10.54 -16.13 5.15
N LEU A 41 -9.26 -16.17 5.47
CA LEU A 41 -8.38 -15.01 5.38
C LEU A 41 -7.49 -14.99 4.13
N ASP A 42 -7.50 -16.06 3.32
CA ASP A 42 -6.59 -16.28 2.20
C ASP A 42 -7.30 -16.62 0.87
N ASP A 43 -8.59 -16.37 0.78
CA ASP A 43 -9.40 -16.56 -0.44
C ASP A 43 -9.18 -15.43 -1.47
N TYR A 44 -7.91 -15.12 -1.75
CA TYR A 44 -7.50 -14.00 -2.60
C TYR A 44 -8.12 -14.05 -4.00
N ASP A 45 -8.46 -12.84 -4.50
CA ASP A 45 -8.83 -12.60 -5.90
C ASP A 45 -8.17 -11.31 -6.40
N PHE A 46 -7.03 -11.45 -7.07
CA PHE A 46 -6.25 -10.33 -7.60
C PHE A 46 -6.64 -9.95 -9.04
N THR A 47 -7.72 -10.51 -9.57
CA THR A 47 -8.12 -10.31 -10.98
C THR A 47 -8.25 -8.83 -11.34
N VAL A 48 -8.98 -8.06 -10.53
CA VAL A 48 -9.21 -6.62 -10.79
C VAL A 48 -7.91 -5.82 -10.70
N LEU A 49 -7.04 -6.13 -9.74
CA LEU A 49 -5.73 -5.48 -9.63
C LEU A 49 -4.88 -5.74 -10.87
N ILE A 50 -4.79 -7.00 -11.30
CA ILE A 50 -4.01 -7.41 -12.48
C ILE A 50 -4.55 -6.73 -13.75
N GLU A 51 -5.87 -6.71 -13.94
CA GLU A 51 -6.48 -6.05 -15.10
C GLU A 51 -6.20 -4.55 -15.16
N ASN A 52 -6.27 -3.86 -14.02
CA ASN A 52 -5.92 -2.44 -13.95
C ASN A 52 -4.44 -2.20 -14.25
N CYS A 53 -3.53 -2.99 -13.67
CA CYS A 53 -2.10 -2.91 -13.96
C CYS A 53 -1.82 -3.18 -15.46
N ARG A 54 -2.48 -4.18 -16.05
CA ARG A 54 -2.36 -4.49 -17.49
C ARG A 54 -2.82 -3.32 -18.36
N GLY A 55 -3.91 -2.64 -17.96
CA GLY A 55 -4.37 -1.43 -18.64
C GLY A 55 -3.32 -0.32 -18.65
N ILE A 56 -2.61 -0.14 -17.52
CA ILE A 56 -1.53 0.86 -17.41
C ILE A 56 -0.32 0.47 -18.26
N VAL A 57 0.11 -0.78 -18.19
CA VAL A 57 1.25 -1.29 -18.97
C VAL A 57 0.97 -1.21 -20.48
N ASN A 58 -0.25 -1.51 -20.90
CA ASN A 58 -0.65 -1.47 -22.32
C ASN A 58 -0.59 -0.08 -22.95
N ILE A 59 -0.68 0.99 -22.18
CA ILE A 59 -0.48 2.36 -22.67
C ILE A 59 0.98 2.82 -22.63
N GLY A 60 1.90 1.94 -22.27
CA GLY A 60 3.33 2.23 -22.17
C GLY A 60 3.75 2.91 -20.87
N ALA A 61 2.86 3.07 -19.90
CA ALA A 61 3.15 3.62 -18.57
C ALA A 61 3.46 2.51 -17.56
N LYS A 62 3.96 2.90 -16.40
CA LYS A 62 4.27 2.00 -15.28
C LYS A 62 3.30 2.21 -14.11
N PRO A 63 2.81 1.15 -13.48
CA PRO A 63 2.03 1.28 -12.27
C PRO A 63 2.81 1.91 -11.11
N MET A 64 2.17 2.82 -10.39
CA MET A 64 2.57 3.27 -9.07
C MET A 64 1.49 2.85 -8.10
N LEU A 65 1.70 1.72 -7.43
CA LEU A 65 0.71 1.09 -6.58
C LEU A 65 0.78 1.64 -5.16
N LYS A 66 -0.35 2.18 -4.69
CA LYS A 66 -0.50 2.59 -3.31
C LYS A 66 -1.16 1.47 -2.50
N LEU A 67 -0.36 0.80 -1.69
CA LEU A 67 -0.78 -0.29 -0.81
C LEU A 67 -1.33 0.29 0.51
N GLY A 68 -2.55 -0.03 0.84
CA GLY A 68 -3.39 0.51 1.91
C GLY A 68 -4.69 1.02 1.28
N SER A 69 -5.79 1.16 1.99
CA SER A 69 -5.95 0.82 3.40
C SER A 69 -5.97 -0.71 3.64
N VAL A 70 -6.08 -1.09 4.93
CA VAL A 70 -6.10 -2.51 5.32
C VAL A 70 -7.46 -3.13 4.97
N PRO A 71 -7.52 -4.33 4.37
CA PRO A 71 -8.76 -5.04 4.09
C PRO A 71 -9.67 -5.21 5.30
N LEU A 72 -10.99 -5.15 5.08
CA LEU A 72 -11.99 -5.22 6.14
C LEU A 72 -11.87 -6.50 7.00
N LYS A 73 -11.57 -7.63 6.36
CA LYS A 73 -11.48 -8.91 7.09
C LYS A 73 -10.26 -9.02 8.00
N TYR A 74 -9.27 -8.15 7.84
CA TYR A 74 -8.04 -8.18 8.65
C TYR A 74 -8.08 -7.28 9.87
N SER A 75 -9.13 -6.47 10.03
CA SER A 75 -9.31 -5.63 11.21
C SER A 75 -10.67 -5.90 11.85
N LYS A 76 -10.69 -6.26 13.14
CA LYS A 76 -11.93 -6.45 13.90
C LYS A 76 -12.72 -5.16 14.04
N LYS A 77 -12.02 -4.04 14.06
CA LYS A 77 -12.58 -2.68 14.19
C LYS A 77 -12.83 -2.00 12.85
N ALA A 78 -12.68 -2.73 11.73
CA ALA A 78 -12.88 -2.18 10.40
C ALA A 78 -14.23 -1.46 10.30
N VAL A 79 -14.19 -0.21 9.84
CA VAL A 79 -15.35 0.63 9.55
C VAL A 79 -15.16 1.29 8.19
N THR A 80 -16.26 1.66 7.55
CA THR A 80 -16.27 2.35 6.26
C THR A 80 -17.12 3.63 6.26
N ASP A 81 -17.55 4.03 7.43
CA ASP A 81 -18.32 5.26 7.67
C ASP A 81 -17.46 6.38 8.26
N HIS A 82 -16.14 6.22 8.29
CA HIS A 82 -15.17 7.19 8.79
C HIS A 82 -14.38 7.81 7.63
N GLY A 83 -14.07 9.10 7.75
CA GLY A 83 -13.19 9.81 6.84
C GLY A 83 -13.58 9.65 5.36
N PHE A 84 -12.70 9.05 4.60
CA PHE A 84 -12.88 8.83 3.15
C PHE A 84 -13.62 7.53 2.80
N GLY A 85 -14.34 6.94 3.74
CA GLY A 85 -15.11 5.71 3.51
C GLY A 85 -14.26 4.46 3.38
N MET A 86 -13.04 4.49 3.92
CA MET A 86 -12.09 3.36 3.92
C MET A 86 -11.81 2.94 5.36
N ASN A 87 -11.48 1.66 5.55
CA ASN A 87 -11.03 1.18 6.86
C ASN A 87 -9.75 1.92 7.30
N PRO A 88 -9.79 2.72 8.38
CA PRO A 88 -8.63 3.45 8.86
C PRO A 88 -7.77 2.66 9.86
N TYR A 89 -8.22 1.49 10.32
CA TYR A 89 -7.53 0.72 11.35
C TYR A 89 -6.44 -0.19 10.79
N PRO A 90 -5.32 -0.37 11.55
CA PRO A 90 -4.30 -1.36 11.22
C PRO A 90 -4.84 -2.79 11.27
N PRO A 91 -4.10 -3.78 10.73
CA PRO A 91 -4.48 -5.17 10.85
C PRO A 91 -4.33 -5.66 12.29
N ASP A 92 -5.21 -6.57 12.72
CA ASP A 92 -5.09 -7.23 14.03
C ASP A 92 -3.86 -8.15 14.08
N ASP A 93 -3.53 -8.80 12.96
CA ASP A 93 -2.33 -9.64 12.79
C ASP A 93 -1.51 -9.18 11.58
N TYR A 94 -0.34 -8.62 11.85
CA TYR A 94 0.56 -8.13 10.81
C TYR A 94 1.20 -9.26 10.00
N ASN A 95 1.29 -10.50 10.49
CA ASN A 95 1.77 -11.62 9.69
C ASN A 95 0.74 -12.03 8.64
N VAL A 96 -0.56 -12.03 8.98
CA VAL A 96 -1.63 -12.24 8.00
C VAL A 96 -1.61 -11.16 6.92
N TYR A 97 -1.38 -9.91 7.31
CA TYR A 97 -1.25 -8.81 6.35
C TYR A 97 0.00 -8.94 5.47
N TYR A 98 1.14 -9.37 6.05
CA TYR A 98 2.34 -9.70 5.29
C TYR A 98 2.07 -10.78 4.24
N ASP A 99 1.43 -11.88 4.62
CA ASP A 99 1.11 -12.98 3.71
C ASP A 99 0.23 -12.53 2.54
N TYR A 100 -0.71 -11.63 2.81
CA TYR A 100 -1.56 -10.99 1.80
C TYR A 100 -0.76 -10.13 0.82
N ILE A 101 0.09 -9.24 1.32
CA ILE A 101 0.94 -8.38 0.46
C ILE A 101 1.94 -9.22 -0.33
N TYR A 102 2.51 -10.26 0.28
CA TYR A 102 3.37 -11.20 -0.41
C TYR A 102 2.62 -11.89 -1.57
N ALA A 103 1.43 -12.43 -1.31
CA ALA A 103 0.63 -13.10 -2.32
C ALA A 103 0.21 -12.16 -3.46
N LEU A 104 -0.15 -10.91 -3.13
CA LEU A 104 -0.45 -9.86 -4.10
C LEU A 104 0.76 -9.58 -5.00
N ALA A 105 1.92 -9.35 -4.42
CA ALA A 105 3.15 -9.05 -5.15
C ALA A 105 3.63 -10.23 -6.00
N ASP A 106 3.53 -11.46 -5.48
CA ASP A 106 3.85 -12.70 -6.19
C ASP A 106 2.92 -12.91 -7.40
N ALA A 107 1.62 -12.59 -7.27
CA ALA A 107 0.67 -12.62 -8.37
C ALA A 107 1.04 -11.63 -9.48
N LEU A 108 1.49 -10.42 -9.12
CA LEU A 108 1.97 -9.43 -10.10
C LEU A 108 3.25 -9.91 -10.79
N VAL A 109 4.19 -10.50 -10.05
CA VAL A 109 5.42 -11.06 -10.63
C VAL A 109 5.12 -12.23 -11.58
N LYS A 110 4.18 -13.09 -11.23
CA LYS A 110 3.75 -14.22 -12.08
C LYS A 110 3.11 -13.75 -13.38
N GLU A 111 2.35 -12.66 -13.33
CA GLU A 111 1.64 -12.13 -14.49
C GLU A 111 2.53 -11.29 -15.42
N PHE A 112 3.33 -10.39 -14.85
CA PHE A 112 4.07 -9.38 -15.63
C PHE A 112 5.56 -9.69 -15.77
N GLY A 113 6.07 -10.61 -14.98
CA GLY A 113 7.50 -10.86 -14.88
C GLY A 113 8.23 -9.95 -13.89
N LYS A 114 9.27 -10.48 -13.29
CA LYS A 114 10.02 -9.80 -12.22
C LYS A 114 10.64 -8.48 -12.67
N GLU A 115 11.23 -8.43 -13.87
CA GLU A 115 11.90 -7.24 -14.39
C GLU A 115 10.92 -6.09 -14.61
N GLU A 116 9.72 -6.40 -15.14
CA GLU A 116 8.67 -5.41 -15.31
C GLU A 116 8.21 -4.86 -13.96
N VAL A 117 7.89 -5.72 -13.00
CA VAL A 117 7.41 -5.30 -11.66
C VAL A 117 8.48 -4.53 -10.88
N LEU A 118 9.76 -4.83 -11.05
CA LEU A 118 10.86 -4.05 -10.46
C LEU A 118 10.96 -2.62 -11.02
N SER A 119 10.40 -2.37 -12.20
CA SER A 119 10.35 -1.03 -12.78
C SER A 119 9.22 -0.16 -12.21
N TRP A 120 8.28 -0.77 -11.46
CA TRP A 120 7.14 -0.10 -10.85
C TRP A 120 7.51 0.62 -9.55
N ARG A 121 6.57 1.37 -9.01
CA ARG A 121 6.69 2.01 -7.70
C ARG A 121 5.61 1.51 -6.76
N PHE A 122 5.98 1.37 -5.49
CA PHE A 122 5.08 0.94 -4.42
C PHE A 122 5.10 1.98 -3.31
N GLY A 123 3.93 2.46 -2.91
CA GLY A 123 3.76 3.36 -1.79
C GLY A 123 2.96 2.70 -0.69
N VAL A 124 3.32 2.94 0.56
CA VAL A 124 2.62 2.40 1.73
C VAL A 124 1.75 3.48 2.36
N MET A 125 0.46 3.22 2.43
CA MET A 125 -0.58 4.11 2.96
C MET A 125 -0.65 5.49 2.27
N THR A 126 -1.50 6.33 2.78
CA THR A 126 -1.59 7.75 2.49
C THR A 126 -1.78 8.46 3.81
N GLU A 127 -1.05 9.55 4.01
CA GLU A 127 -1.30 10.47 5.11
C GLU A 127 -1.61 9.72 6.42
N TYR A 128 -0.73 8.77 6.83
CA TYR A 128 -0.98 7.95 8.03
C TYR A 128 -1.17 8.79 9.30
N GLU A 129 -0.67 9.99 9.28
CA GLU A 129 -0.76 10.99 10.33
C GLU A 129 -2.13 11.70 10.36
N ASN A 130 -2.93 11.52 9.31
CA ASN A 130 -4.30 12.01 9.22
C ASN A 130 -5.27 10.90 9.64
N ALA A 131 -6.02 11.14 10.71
CA ALA A 131 -6.95 10.17 11.28
C ALA A 131 -8.04 9.69 10.31
N ASP A 132 -8.34 10.46 9.26
CA ASP A 132 -9.26 10.04 8.21
C ASP A 132 -8.74 8.87 7.36
N TRP A 133 -7.41 8.66 7.34
CA TRP A 133 -6.77 7.59 6.57
C TRP A 133 -6.24 6.45 7.44
N PHE A 134 -5.68 6.80 8.61
CA PHE A 134 -5.08 5.79 9.49
C PHE A 134 -5.18 6.22 10.96
N ILE A 135 -5.63 5.32 11.81
CA ILE A 135 -5.90 5.61 13.21
C ILE A 135 -5.69 4.37 14.09
N THR A 136 -5.26 4.59 15.30
CA THR A 136 -5.25 3.57 16.35
C THR A 136 -6.30 3.87 17.43
N GLU A 137 -6.59 2.89 18.26
CA GLU A 137 -7.52 3.06 19.37
C GLU A 137 -7.06 4.16 20.33
N GLY A 138 -7.95 5.10 20.60
CA GLY A 138 -7.69 6.25 21.48
C GLY A 138 -7.03 7.43 20.77
N GLU A 139 -6.84 7.36 19.45
CA GLU A 139 -6.34 8.46 18.61
C GLU A 139 -5.02 9.05 19.10
N ASP A 140 -4.16 8.21 19.66
CA ASP A 140 -2.84 8.59 20.17
C ASP A 140 -1.86 8.68 18.99
N PRO A 141 -1.30 9.86 18.69
CA PRO A 141 -0.39 10.05 17.55
C PRO A 141 0.85 9.16 17.61
N ASP A 142 1.43 8.97 18.80
CA ASP A 142 2.64 8.14 18.95
C ASP A 142 2.35 6.68 18.67
N LYS A 143 1.21 6.16 19.13
CA LYS A 143 0.76 4.80 18.83
C LYS A 143 0.39 4.63 17.37
N THR A 144 -0.18 5.67 16.75
CA THR A 144 -0.50 5.66 15.33
C THR A 144 0.77 5.61 14.49
N ALA A 145 1.77 6.42 14.83
CA ALA A 145 3.08 6.39 14.18
C ALA A 145 3.79 5.04 14.34
N GLU A 146 3.76 4.45 15.56
CA GLU A 146 4.30 3.12 15.81
C GLU A 146 3.59 2.04 14.97
N ALA A 147 2.25 2.07 14.94
CA ALA A 147 1.45 1.13 14.15
C ALA A 147 1.72 1.26 12.64
N TYR A 148 1.92 2.50 12.16
CA TYR A 148 2.30 2.75 10.79
C TYR A 148 3.71 2.23 10.47
N CYS A 149 4.71 2.52 11.30
CA CYS A 149 6.06 1.98 11.13
C CYS A 149 6.04 0.44 11.06
N LYS A 150 5.23 -0.19 11.88
CA LYS A 150 5.04 -1.63 11.86
C LYS A 150 4.37 -2.10 10.57
N LEU A 151 3.31 -1.42 10.12
CA LEU A 151 2.64 -1.72 8.85
C LEU A 151 3.62 -1.59 7.68
N TYR A 152 4.41 -0.53 7.68
CA TYR A 152 5.43 -0.26 6.68
C TYR A 152 6.44 -1.40 6.59
N ASP A 153 7.02 -1.80 7.72
CA ASP A 153 8.02 -2.88 7.77
C ASP A 153 7.49 -4.19 7.21
N TYR A 154 6.30 -4.60 7.63
CA TYR A 154 5.69 -5.84 7.15
C TYR A 154 5.35 -5.78 5.66
N THR A 155 4.91 -4.61 5.17
CA THR A 155 4.63 -4.40 3.75
C THR A 155 5.91 -4.45 2.91
N VAL A 156 6.96 -3.73 3.33
CA VAL A 156 8.23 -3.67 2.59
C VAL A 156 8.91 -5.03 2.54
N GLU A 157 8.96 -5.75 3.66
CA GLU A 157 9.56 -7.09 3.68
C GLU A 157 8.78 -8.09 2.81
N ALA A 158 7.45 -8.00 2.78
CA ALA A 158 6.64 -8.82 1.87
C ALA A 158 6.95 -8.54 0.40
N LEU A 159 7.09 -7.26 0.03
CA LEU A 159 7.49 -6.86 -1.32
C LEU A 159 8.91 -7.33 -1.68
N ILE A 160 9.85 -7.21 -0.75
CA ILE A 160 11.23 -7.69 -0.95
C ILE A 160 11.26 -9.19 -1.16
N ASP A 161 10.54 -9.95 -0.35
CA ASP A 161 10.52 -11.41 -0.43
C ASP A 161 9.84 -11.92 -1.71
N ALA A 162 8.80 -11.22 -2.19
CA ALA A 162 8.10 -11.59 -3.42
C ALA A 162 8.79 -11.08 -4.71
N ILE A 163 9.26 -9.83 -4.71
CA ILE A 163 9.78 -9.17 -5.92
C ILE A 163 11.31 -9.15 -5.92
N GLY A 164 11.93 -8.81 -4.78
CA GLY A 164 13.38 -8.72 -4.61
C GLY A 164 13.80 -7.42 -3.94
N LYS A 165 15.06 -7.41 -3.44
CA LYS A 165 15.65 -6.32 -2.66
C LYS A 165 15.72 -4.96 -3.37
N ASP A 166 15.61 -4.95 -4.68
CA ASP A 166 15.72 -3.74 -5.49
C ASP A 166 14.36 -3.09 -5.76
N VAL A 167 13.27 -3.63 -5.19
CA VAL A 167 11.92 -3.05 -5.29
C VAL A 167 11.91 -1.57 -4.89
N PHE A 168 11.23 -0.74 -5.68
CA PHE A 168 11.14 0.70 -5.43
C PHE A 168 9.92 0.99 -4.55
N VAL A 169 10.15 1.15 -3.25
CA VAL A 169 9.09 1.33 -2.24
C VAL A 169 9.38 2.51 -1.32
N GLY A 170 8.34 3.17 -0.85
CA GLY A 170 8.46 4.29 0.10
C GLY A 170 7.14 4.64 0.79
N ALA A 171 7.17 5.67 1.63
CA ALA A 171 5.99 6.26 2.22
C ALA A 171 5.32 7.19 1.20
N HIS A 172 4.00 7.09 1.10
CA HIS A 172 3.25 7.77 0.07
C HIS A 172 2.37 8.89 0.62
N SER A 173 2.43 10.05 -0.06
CA SER A 173 1.54 11.20 0.20
C SER A 173 1.47 11.57 1.68
N MET A 174 2.60 11.79 2.32
CA MET A 174 2.62 12.28 3.70
C MET A 174 2.06 13.70 3.73
N THR A 175 1.23 14.01 4.73
CA THR A 175 0.70 15.35 4.85
C THR A 175 1.77 16.31 5.36
N VAL A 176 1.77 17.54 4.85
CA VAL A 176 2.71 18.58 5.26
C VAL A 176 1.99 19.68 6.05
N THR A 177 0.85 19.36 6.63
CA THR A 177 0.07 20.32 7.41
C THR A 177 0.69 20.48 8.79
N GLU A 178 1.12 21.70 9.11
CA GLU A 178 1.71 22.04 10.40
C GLU A 178 0.81 21.60 11.56
N GLY A 179 1.39 20.92 12.54
CA GLY A 179 0.71 20.45 13.74
C GLY A 179 -0.05 19.12 13.60
N LEU A 180 -0.09 18.52 12.41
CA LEU A 180 -0.73 17.21 12.24
C LEU A 180 0.23 16.03 12.41
N TRP A 181 1.54 16.22 12.18
CA TRP A 181 2.42 15.08 12.19
C TRP A 181 3.91 15.44 12.26
N ASP A 182 4.72 14.40 12.45
CA ASP A 182 6.17 14.47 12.52
C ASP A 182 6.81 13.37 11.64
N GLU A 183 7.20 13.74 10.39
CA GLU A 183 7.91 12.85 9.47
C GLU A 183 9.21 12.32 10.06
N GLU A 184 9.76 13.04 11.01
CA GLU A 184 11.01 12.68 11.66
C GLU A 184 10.89 11.33 12.35
N ILE A 185 9.75 11.00 12.96
CA ILE A 185 9.50 9.69 13.62
C ILE A 185 9.68 8.57 12.59
N PHE A 186 9.04 8.68 11.43
CA PHE A 186 9.13 7.67 10.37
C PHE A 186 10.52 7.60 9.75
N ILE A 187 11.14 8.76 9.46
CA ILE A 187 12.50 8.82 8.90
C ILE A 187 13.51 8.20 9.87
N LYS A 188 13.43 8.52 11.15
CA LYS A 188 14.27 7.91 12.19
C LYS A 188 14.06 6.40 12.28
N HIS A 189 12.80 5.94 12.21
CA HIS A 189 12.51 4.52 12.19
C HIS A 189 13.19 3.83 11.01
N CYS A 190 13.09 4.38 9.81
CA CYS A 190 13.72 3.83 8.62
C CYS A 190 15.25 3.85 8.70
N ALA A 191 15.85 4.85 9.33
CA ALA A 191 17.30 5.01 9.42
C ALA A 191 17.92 4.12 10.51
N GLU A 192 17.35 4.10 11.70
CA GLU A 192 17.96 3.53 12.92
C GLU A 192 17.00 2.74 13.81
N GLY A 193 15.71 2.75 13.51
CA GLY A 193 14.69 2.00 14.24
C GLY A 193 14.88 0.49 14.07
N LYS A 194 14.25 -0.27 14.97
CA LYS A 194 14.21 -1.72 14.84
C LYS A 194 13.06 -2.11 13.93
N ASN A 195 13.38 -2.72 12.78
CA ASN A 195 12.38 -3.26 11.88
C ASN A 195 11.54 -4.33 12.59
N TYR A 196 10.24 -4.14 12.62
CA TYR A 196 9.29 -4.98 13.35
C TYR A 196 9.15 -6.39 12.78
N LYS A 197 9.39 -6.57 11.47
CA LYS A 197 9.31 -7.90 10.84
C LYS A 197 10.60 -8.69 11.01
N THR A 198 11.75 -8.05 10.75
CA THR A 198 13.04 -8.74 10.68
C THR A 198 13.86 -8.64 11.97
N GLY A 199 13.58 -7.66 12.83
CA GLY A 199 14.36 -7.34 14.01
C GLY A 199 15.70 -6.65 13.73
N LYS A 200 16.02 -6.37 12.47
CA LYS A 200 17.25 -5.66 12.05
C LYS A 200 17.09 -4.16 12.26
N THR A 201 18.21 -3.44 12.23
CA THR A 201 18.21 -1.98 12.28
C THR A 201 17.84 -1.41 10.91
N GLY A 202 16.93 -0.43 10.91
CA GLY A 202 16.46 0.29 9.75
C GLY A 202 15.44 -0.48 8.92
N SER A 203 14.75 0.26 8.06
CA SER A 203 13.79 -0.27 7.09
C SER A 203 14.09 0.31 5.72
N PRO A 204 14.05 -0.51 4.65
CA PRO A 204 14.31 -0.03 3.30
C PRO A 204 13.33 1.05 2.88
N ILE A 205 13.84 2.16 2.36
CA ILE A 205 13.05 3.27 1.80
C ILE A 205 13.77 3.83 0.58
N LYS A 206 13.05 4.04 -0.51
CA LYS A 206 13.58 4.62 -1.75
C LYS A 206 13.05 6.03 -2.02
N TYR A 207 11.88 6.35 -1.50
CA TYR A 207 11.30 7.68 -1.62
C TYR A 207 10.35 8.02 -0.48
N LEU A 208 10.13 9.31 -0.32
CA LEU A 208 9.11 9.89 0.53
C LEU A 208 8.39 10.92 -0.34
N SER A 209 7.08 10.90 -0.35
CA SER A 209 6.30 11.90 -1.05
C SER A 209 5.34 12.62 -0.11
N ALA A 210 5.05 13.87 -0.42
CA ALA A 210 4.11 14.70 0.30
C ALA A 210 2.88 15.00 -0.57
N SER A 211 1.76 15.25 0.06
CA SER A 211 0.51 15.68 -0.58
C SER A 211 0.26 17.17 -0.38
#